data_5f55a06de9fc912a8486935a484c86a0
#
_entry.id   5f55a06de9fc912a8486935a484c86a0
#
_cell.length_a   1.000
_cell.length_b   1.000
_cell.length_c   1.000
_cell.angle_alpha   90.00
_cell.angle_beta   90.00
_cell.angle_gamma   90.00
#
_symmetry.space_group_name_H-M   'P 1'
#
loop_
_entity.id
_entity.type
_entity.pdbx_description
1 polymer ?
#
loop_
_entity_poly.entity_id
_entity_poly.type
_entity_poly.pdbx_seq_one_letter_code
_entity_poly.pdbx_strand_id
1 'polypeptide(L)'
;MKFRRLAVATVVASLFASGAALADLTVGITVSATGPASALGAPQKNTVALLPATVGGEKVNWIVLDDATDPTQASKNAKKLAEENKVDVLVGSSTVSNTIAVTEIAVESKTPLLGLGPVASLAPEKEHWLFRMPQHNRIMAGAIADDMAANGVKTIGVIGFADPYGESFMAEMKKAAEAKGIQLTINEKFNRADTSVMGQAMKLIAAKPDAILIVSSGTPSALPHSTLVERGYKGRIYQTHGAIGRDVLRVGGKALEGGIFVTGPIVVGDQLADSNPMKAVIANYVKLYEAKYGAGSVGPQGAHLWDAYLILDAAVPVALKKAKPGTPEFRAALRDAIENTKNVVGVHGVFNMSPTDHFGHDERARVLVKVENGSYKLLRSE
;
A
#
# COMPACT_ATOMS: atom_id res chain seq x y z
N MET A 1 -43.10 -81.53 -11.33
CA MET A 1 -43.39 -80.15 -10.90
C MET A 1 -42.07 -79.49 -10.61
N LYS A 2 -41.61 -78.58 -11.47
CA LYS A 2 -40.37 -77.83 -11.38
C LYS A 2 -40.70 -76.38 -11.13
N PHE A 3 -40.39 -75.86 -9.90
CA PHE A 3 -40.47 -74.43 -9.56
C PHE A 3 -39.21 -73.68 -10.03
N ARG A 4 -39.39 -72.78 -11.02
CA ARG A 4 -38.34 -71.84 -11.39
C ARG A 4 -38.41 -70.64 -10.44
N ARG A 5 -37.31 -70.39 -9.68
CA ARG A 5 -37.13 -69.22 -8.88
C ARG A 5 -36.55 -68.12 -9.77
N LEU A 6 -37.35 -67.05 -10.00
CA LEU A 6 -36.88 -65.80 -10.63
C LEU A 6 -36.13 -65.01 -9.58
N ALA A 7 -34.82 -64.79 -9.79
CA ALA A 7 -34.03 -63.83 -8.99
C ALA A 7 -34.15 -62.45 -9.65
N VAL A 8 -34.80 -61.51 -8.96
CA VAL A 8 -34.82 -60.13 -9.32
C VAL A 8 -33.56 -59.46 -8.76
N ALA A 9 -32.59 -59.13 -9.61
CA ALA A 9 -31.40 -58.33 -9.25
C ALA A 9 -31.76 -56.86 -9.22
N THR A 10 -31.92 -56.29 -8.04
CA THR A 10 -32.09 -54.83 -7.85
C THR A 10 -30.72 -54.19 -7.93
N VAL A 11 -30.43 -53.51 -9.05
CA VAL A 11 -29.23 -52.66 -9.18
C VAL A 11 -29.53 -51.35 -8.48
N VAL A 12 -28.98 -51.18 -7.30
CA VAL A 12 -28.93 -49.88 -6.61
C VAL A 12 -27.83 -49.01 -7.27
N ALA A 13 -28.22 -48.16 -8.17
CA ALA A 13 -27.35 -47.12 -8.72
C ALA A 13 -27.14 -46.06 -7.65
N SER A 14 -26.05 -46.20 -6.89
CA SER A 14 -25.56 -45.14 -5.98
C SER A 14 -25.03 -44.00 -6.83
N LEU A 15 -25.87 -43.01 -7.07
CA LEU A 15 -25.41 -41.68 -7.56
C LEU A 15 -24.50 -41.10 -6.47
N PHE A 16 -23.21 -41.29 -6.61
CA PHE A 16 -22.21 -40.45 -5.94
C PHE A 16 -22.39 -39.03 -6.56
N ALA A 17 -23.23 -38.23 -5.96
CA ALA A 17 -23.16 -36.80 -6.10
C ALA A 17 -21.82 -36.37 -5.46
N SER A 18 -20.74 -36.43 -6.23
CA SER A 18 -19.50 -35.76 -5.89
C SER A 18 -19.84 -34.29 -5.86
N GLY A 19 -20.31 -33.80 -4.71
CA GLY A 19 -20.29 -32.37 -4.45
C GLY A 19 -18.86 -31.93 -4.68
N ALA A 20 -18.60 -31.27 -5.79
CA ALA A 20 -17.32 -30.61 -6.01
C ALA A 20 -17.09 -29.73 -4.78
N ALA A 21 -16.19 -30.14 -3.89
CA ALA A 21 -15.74 -29.27 -2.81
C ALA A 21 -15.35 -27.97 -3.48
N LEU A 22 -16.06 -26.91 -3.17
CA LEU A 22 -15.69 -25.57 -3.60
C LEU A 22 -14.29 -25.34 -3.02
N ALA A 23 -13.31 -25.10 -3.85
CA ALA A 23 -11.98 -24.74 -3.36
C ALA A 23 -12.12 -23.40 -2.66
N ASP A 24 -11.65 -23.32 -1.40
CA ASP A 24 -11.62 -22.07 -0.66
C ASP A 24 -10.77 -21.05 -1.45
N LEU A 25 -11.16 -19.77 -1.43
CA LEU A 25 -10.33 -18.70 -1.97
C LEU A 25 -8.98 -18.70 -1.24
N THR A 26 -7.87 -18.68 -1.97
CA THR A 26 -6.54 -18.63 -1.37
C THR A 26 -5.84 -17.34 -1.73
N VAL A 27 -5.47 -16.55 -0.71
CA VAL A 27 -4.77 -15.27 -0.85
C VAL A 27 -3.35 -15.41 -0.31
N GLY A 28 -2.37 -15.17 -1.17
CA GLY A 28 -0.96 -15.20 -0.81
C GLY A 28 -0.41 -13.81 -0.54
N ILE A 29 0.19 -13.61 0.61
CA ILE A 29 0.69 -12.32 1.09
C ILE A 29 2.19 -12.42 1.33
N THR A 30 2.98 -11.50 0.76
CA THR A 30 4.37 -11.28 1.16
C THR A 30 4.56 -9.85 1.62
N VAL A 31 5.19 -9.65 2.78
CA VAL A 31 5.42 -8.33 3.39
C VAL A 31 6.79 -8.27 4.04
N SER A 32 7.37 -7.08 4.14
CA SER A 32 8.64 -6.83 4.82
C SER A 32 8.44 -6.70 6.35
N ALA A 33 7.96 -7.78 7.00
CA ALA A 33 7.65 -7.76 8.43
C ALA A 33 8.91 -7.61 9.30
N THR A 34 10.07 -7.98 8.75
CA THR A 34 11.40 -7.77 9.34
C THR A 34 12.30 -6.99 8.38
N GLY A 35 13.54 -6.70 8.81
CA GLY A 35 14.53 -5.95 8.02
C GLY A 35 14.31 -4.44 8.06
N PRO A 36 15.07 -3.68 7.21
CA PRO A 36 15.09 -2.20 7.24
C PRO A 36 13.75 -1.52 6.93
N ALA A 37 12.77 -2.22 6.33
CA ALA A 37 11.43 -1.70 6.08
C ALA A 37 10.36 -2.30 7.02
N SER A 38 10.75 -2.88 8.14
CA SER A 38 9.80 -3.50 9.10
C SER A 38 8.74 -2.52 9.62
N ALA A 39 9.04 -1.24 9.70
CA ALA A 39 8.06 -0.20 10.05
C ALA A 39 6.89 -0.09 9.04
N LEU A 40 7.08 -0.61 7.81
CA LEU A 40 6.02 -0.72 6.80
C LEU A 40 5.31 -2.08 6.89
N GLY A 41 6.08 -3.17 6.93
CA GLY A 41 5.56 -4.52 6.81
C GLY A 41 4.97 -5.11 8.09
N ALA A 42 5.47 -4.74 9.28
CA ALA A 42 4.94 -5.25 10.53
C ALA A 42 3.46 -4.83 10.76
N PRO A 43 3.04 -3.56 10.53
CA PRO A 43 1.64 -3.19 10.58
C PRO A 43 0.78 -3.92 9.52
N GLN A 44 1.33 -4.20 8.34
CA GLN A 44 0.64 -5.00 7.31
C GLN A 44 0.40 -6.42 7.80
N LYS A 45 1.42 -7.09 8.33
CA LYS A 45 1.30 -8.43 8.95
C LYS A 45 0.28 -8.42 10.09
N ASN A 46 0.27 -7.39 10.92
CA ASN A 46 -0.71 -7.24 11.98
C ASN A 46 -2.14 -7.16 11.46
N THR A 47 -2.36 -6.45 10.35
CA THR A 47 -3.68 -6.33 9.72
C THR A 47 -4.21 -7.68 9.24
N VAL A 48 -3.36 -8.61 8.78
CA VAL A 48 -3.83 -9.94 8.38
C VAL A 48 -4.57 -10.65 9.50
N ALA A 49 -4.15 -10.47 10.74
CA ALA A 49 -4.81 -11.07 11.90
C ALA A 49 -6.19 -10.45 12.25
N LEU A 50 -6.61 -9.43 11.52
CA LEU A 50 -7.93 -8.76 11.62
C LEU A 50 -8.84 -9.11 10.45
N LEU A 51 -8.29 -9.73 9.40
CA LEU A 51 -9.06 -10.05 8.20
C LEU A 51 -10.11 -11.12 8.51
N PRO A 52 -11.30 -11.03 7.88
CA PRO A 52 -12.35 -12.00 8.11
C PRO A 52 -12.00 -13.39 7.53
N ALA A 53 -12.70 -14.41 7.99
CA ALA A 53 -12.59 -15.77 7.48
C ALA A 53 -13.30 -15.96 6.12
N THR A 54 -13.99 -14.93 5.62
CA THR A 54 -14.69 -14.94 4.33
C THR A 54 -14.41 -13.63 3.57
N VAL A 55 -14.37 -13.72 2.25
CA VAL A 55 -14.22 -12.59 1.33
C VAL A 55 -15.24 -12.77 0.21
N GLY A 56 -16.12 -11.79 0.01
CA GLY A 56 -17.17 -11.87 -0.98
C GLY A 56 -18.14 -13.06 -0.79
N GLY A 57 -18.28 -13.53 0.44
CA GLY A 57 -19.10 -14.70 0.79
C GLY A 57 -18.38 -16.06 0.74
N GLU A 58 -17.16 -16.12 0.17
CA GLU A 58 -16.36 -17.34 0.09
C GLU A 58 -15.41 -17.46 1.28
N LYS A 59 -15.18 -18.68 1.74
CA LYS A 59 -14.12 -18.96 2.71
C LYS A 59 -12.78 -18.61 2.13
N VAL A 60 -11.92 -18.03 2.96
CA VAL A 60 -10.60 -17.61 2.52
C VAL A 60 -9.49 -18.19 3.39
N ASN A 61 -8.44 -18.67 2.72
CA ASN A 61 -7.18 -19.07 3.33
C ASN A 61 -6.14 -17.98 3.11
N TRP A 62 -5.70 -17.34 4.19
CA TRP A 62 -4.66 -16.30 4.19
C TRP A 62 -3.30 -16.90 4.46
N ILE A 63 -2.38 -16.85 3.48
CA ILE A 63 -1.00 -17.32 3.62
C ILE A 63 -0.07 -16.12 3.65
N VAL A 64 0.72 -15.99 4.73
CA VAL A 64 1.61 -14.82 4.93
C VAL A 64 3.06 -15.26 5.03
N LEU A 65 3.93 -14.61 4.23
CA LEU A 65 5.37 -14.81 4.22
C LEU A 65 6.09 -13.49 4.47
N ASP A 66 7.21 -13.55 5.18
CA ASP A 66 8.10 -12.41 5.39
C ASP A 66 9.20 -12.40 4.33
N ASP A 67 9.43 -11.27 3.69
CA ASP A 67 10.52 -11.10 2.73
C ASP A 67 11.74 -10.37 3.31
N ALA A 68 11.70 -10.03 4.57
CA ALA A 68 12.80 -9.36 5.28
C ALA A 68 13.37 -8.11 4.57
N THR A 69 12.56 -7.42 3.75
CA THR A 69 12.93 -6.28 2.91
C THR A 69 13.87 -6.65 1.75
N ASP A 70 14.04 -7.94 1.43
CA ASP A 70 14.89 -8.42 0.35
C ASP A 70 14.04 -8.72 -0.90
N PRO A 71 14.29 -8.05 -2.05
CA PRO A 71 13.55 -8.29 -3.29
C PRO A 71 13.69 -9.72 -3.81
N THR A 72 14.85 -10.37 -3.59
CA THR A 72 15.06 -11.77 -3.99
C THR A 72 14.19 -12.70 -3.17
N GLN A 73 14.09 -12.44 -1.86
CA GLN A 73 13.21 -13.21 -0.98
C GLN A 73 11.73 -12.96 -1.31
N ALA A 74 11.35 -11.71 -1.63
CA ALA A 74 10.00 -11.37 -2.07
C ALA A 74 9.61 -12.15 -3.34
N SER A 75 10.50 -12.24 -4.33
CA SER A 75 10.31 -13.05 -5.53
C SER A 75 10.16 -14.54 -5.21
N LYS A 76 11.02 -15.10 -4.34
CA LYS A 76 10.92 -16.51 -3.89
C LYS A 76 9.60 -16.78 -3.17
N ASN A 77 9.17 -15.86 -2.31
CA ASN A 77 7.89 -15.96 -1.62
C ASN A 77 6.72 -15.97 -2.60
N ALA A 78 6.71 -15.03 -3.55
CA ALA A 78 5.67 -14.94 -4.58
C ALA A 78 5.61 -16.22 -5.44
N LYS A 79 6.77 -16.75 -5.84
CA LYS A 79 6.85 -18.02 -6.58
C LYS A 79 6.29 -19.19 -5.78
N LYS A 80 6.66 -19.32 -4.51
CA LYS A 80 6.10 -20.34 -3.62
C LYS A 80 4.58 -20.20 -3.49
N LEU A 81 4.08 -18.98 -3.30
CA LEU A 81 2.65 -18.72 -3.19
C LEU A 81 1.90 -19.09 -4.49
N ALA A 82 2.42 -18.69 -5.64
CA ALA A 82 1.78 -18.92 -6.93
C ALA A 82 1.86 -20.39 -7.39
N GLU A 83 3.03 -21.04 -7.26
CA GLU A 83 3.27 -22.38 -7.83
C GLU A 83 2.96 -23.52 -6.86
N GLU A 84 3.38 -23.39 -5.58
CA GLU A 84 3.17 -24.46 -4.60
C GLU A 84 1.82 -24.32 -3.90
N ASN A 85 1.49 -23.11 -3.41
CA ASN A 85 0.24 -22.85 -2.72
C ASN A 85 -0.93 -22.56 -3.67
N LYS A 86 -0.67 -22.34 -4.97
CA LYS A 86 -1.67 -22.12 -6.04
C LYS A 86 -2.69 -21.01 -5.68
N VAL A 87 -2.20 -19.90 -5.14
CA VAL A 87 -3.06 -18.80 -4.71
C VAL A 87 -3.84 -18.20 -5.86
N ASP A 88 -5.02 -17.68 -5.58
CA ASP A 88 -5.90 -17.02 -6.54
C ASP A 88 -5.50 -15.56 -6.76
N VAL A 89 -4.85 -14.95 -5.77
CA VAL A 89 -4.37 -13.58 -5.79
C VAL A 89 -3.14 -13.42 -4.91
N LEU A 90 -2.21 -12.57 -5.33
CA LEU A 90 -1.07 -12.12 -4.56
C LEU A 90 -1.34 -10.74 -3.94
N VAL A 91 -0.85 -10.51 -2.72
CA VAL A 91 -0.85 -9.20 -2.06
C VAL A 91 0.55 -8.90 -1.56
N GLY A 92 1.07 -7.72 -1.87
CA GLY A 92 2.41 -7.32 -1.41
C GLY A 92 3.28 -6.69 -2.51
N SER A 93 4.51 -6.38 -2.26
CA SER A 93 5.15 -6.32 -0.95
C SER A 93 5.19 -4.87 -0.43
N SER A 94 5.85 -4.68 0.73
CA SER A 94 5.80 -3.41 1.47
C SER A 94 6.59 -2.27 0.83
N THR A 95 7.62 -2.57 0.02
CA THR A 95 8.46 -1.57 -0.66
C THR A 95 8.25 -1.61 -2.16
N VAL A 96 8.59 -0.51 -2.85
CA VAL A 96 8.50 -0.46 -4.32
C VAL A 96 9.38 -1.52 -4.97
N SER A 97 10.63 -1.69 -4.51
CA SER A 97 11.56 -2.69 -5.06
C SER A 97 11.03 -4.12 -4.92
N ASN A 98 10.47 -4.45 -3.74
CA ASN A 98 9.91 -5.77 -3.48
C ASN A 98 8.60 -5.99 -4.28
N THR A 99 7.75 -4.96 -4.40
CA THR A 99 6.54 -5.05 -5.23
C THR A 99 6.88 -5.29 -6.71
N ILE A 100 7.91 -4.63 -7.23
CA ILE A 100 8.41 -4.88 -8.60
C ILE A 100 8.85 -6.34 -8.75
N ALA A 101 9.62 -6.88 -7.80
CA ALA A 101 10.07 -8.26 -7.82
C ALA A 101 8.91 -9.28 -7.78
N VAL A 102 7.85 -8.99 -7.00
CA VAL A 102 6.63 -9.80 -6.95
C VAL A 102 5.84 -9.68 -8.26
N THR A 103 5.84 -8.52 -8.91
CA THR A 103 5.13 -8.30 -10.18
C THR A 103 5.65 -9.22 -11.30
N GLU A 104 6.95 -9.51 -11.36
CA GLU A 104 7.49 -10.44 -12.35
C GLU A 104 6.84 -11.83 -12.21
N ILE A 105 6.69 -12.30 -10.99
CA ILE A 105 6.03 -13.60 -10.71
C ILE A 105 4.52 -13.54 -10.96
N ALA A 106 3.87 -12.43 -10.67
CA ALA A 106 2.44 -12.22 -10.96
C ALA A 106 2.16 -12.34 -12.46
N VAL A 107 3.02 -11.77 -13.31
CA VAL A 107 2.96 -11.88 -14.77
C VAL A 107 3.19 -13.31 -15.23
N GLU A 108 4.26 -13.96 -14.76
CA GLU A 108 4.63 -15.34 -15.14
C GLU A 108 3.52 -16.33 -14.78
N SER A 109 2.98 -16.22 -13.57
CA SER A 109 1.95 -17.12 -13.04
C SER A 109 0.52 -16.74 -13.46
N LYS A 110 0.34 -15.60 -14.14
CA LYS A 110 -0.98 -15.03 -14.48
C LYS A 110 -1.88 -14.91 -13.25
N THR A 111 -1.32 -14.37 -12.16
CA THR A 111 -2.01 -14.19 -10.88
C THR A 111 -2.14 -12.69 -10.59
N PRO A 112 -3.34 -12.13 -10.33
CA PRO A 112 -3.47 -10.71 -10.02
C PRO A 112 -2.69 -10.36 -8.75
N LEU A 113 -2.08 -9.18 -8.73
CA LEU A 113 -1.30 -8.66 -7.62
C LEU A 113 -1.89 -7.35 -7.11
N LEU A 114 -2.26 -7.31 -5.84
CA LEU A 114 -2.55 -6.08 -5.11
C LEU A 114 -1.26 -5.59 -4.42
N GLY A 115 -0.56 -4.66 -5.08
CA GLY A 115 0.74 -4.14 -4.63
C GLY A 115 0.60 -3.19 -3.44
N LEU A 116 1.45 -3.35 -2.43
CA LEU A 116 1.49 -2.48 -1.24
C LEU A 116 2.59 -1.40 -1.32
N GLY A 117 3.38 -1.39 -2.39
CA GLY A 117 4.29 -0.31 -2.74
C GLY A 117 3.71 0.57 -3.86
N PRO A 118 3.89 1.91 -3.84
CA PRO A 118 3.40 2.82 -4.88
C PRO A 118 4.32 2.77 -6.12
N VAL A 119 4.34 1.62 -6.80
CA VAL A 119 5.13 1.39 -8.01
C VAL A 119 4.66 2.31 -9.12
N ALA A 120 5.57 3.07 -9.75
CA ALA A 120 5.28 3.85 -10.94
C ALA A 120 4.81 2.95 -12.11
N SER A 121 4.33 3.56 -13.18
CA SER A 121 3.89 2.82 -14.36
C SER A 121 5.01 1.93 -14.92
N LEU A 122 4.66 0.70 -15.22
CA LEU A 122 5.53 -0.32 -15.80
C LEU A 122 5.16 -0.55 -17.27
N ALA A 123 5.86 -1.50 -17.92
CA ALA A 123 5.47 -1.95 -19.26
C ALA A 123 4.06 -2.57 -19.25
N PRO A 124 3.28 -2.47 -20.35
CA PRO A 124 1.86 -2.85 -20.38
C PRO A 124 1.56 -4.27 -19.91
N GLU A 125 2.43 -5.23 -20.20
CA GLU A 125 2.28 -6.62 -19.76
C GLU A 125 2.36 -6.80 -18.24
N LYS A 126 3.11 -5.91 -17.56
CA LYS A 126 3.22 -5.88 -16.09
C LYS A 126 2.07 -5.10 -15.47
N GLU A 127 1.71 -3.97 -16.07
CA GLU A 127 0.53 -3.19 -15.68
C GLU A 127 -0.71 -4.05 -15.63
N HIS A 128 -0.89 -4.94 -16.60
CA HIS A 128 -2.05 -5.81 -16.69
C HIS A 128 -2.33 -6.61 -15.41
N TRP A 129 -1.31 -6.98 -14.65
CA TRP A 129 -1.45 -7.84 -13.46
C TRP A 129 -1.28 -7.11 -12.12
N LEU A 130 -0.80 -5.86 -12.13
CA LEU A 130 -0.50 -5.08 -10.92
C LEU A 130 -1.55 -4.01 -10.65
N PHE A 131 -2.21 -4.10 -9.50
CA PHE A 131 -3.09 -3.07 -8.93
C PHE A 131 -2.43 -2.51 -7.66
N ARG A 132 -2.50 -1.23 -7.40
CA ARG A 132 -1.75 -0.57 -6.32
C ARG A 132 -2.70 -0.04 -5.25
N MET A 133 -2.44 -0.43 -4.02
CA MET A 133 -3.25 0.03 -2.87
C MET A 133 -2.79 1.39 -2.33
N PRO A 134 -1.47 1.72 -2.29
CA PRO A 134 -1.05 3.06 -1.93
C PRO A 134 -1.41 4.09 -3.01
N GLN A 135 -1.51 5.33 -2.60
CA GLN A 135 -1.81 6.45 -3.47
C GLN A 135 -0.70 6.67 -4.52
N HIS A 136 -1.10 7.14 -5.70
CA HIS A 136 -0.18 7.51 -6.76
C HIS A 136 0.70 8.69 -6.32
N ASN A 137 2.02 8.60 -6.54
CA ASN A 137 2.99 9.65 -6.19
C ASN A 137 2.61 11.01 -6.80
N ARG A 138 1.95 11.05 -7.97
CA ARG A 138 1.47 12.27 -8.63
C ARG A 138 0.51 13.08 -7.75
N ILE A 139 -0.50 12.43 -7.15
CA ILE A 139 -1.47 13.17 -6.31
C ILE A 139 -0.82 13.64 -5.01
N MET A 140 0.11 12.86 -4.46
CA MET A 140 0.84 13.22 -3.25
C MET A 140 1.82 14.37 -3.48
N ALA A 141 2.58 14.34 -4.58
CA ALA A 141 3.47 15.43 -4.97
C ALA A 141 2.68 16.72 -5.29
N GLY A 142 1.51 16.57 -5.92
CA GLY A 142 0.61 17.68 -6.19
C GLY A 142 0.19 18.40 -4.91
N ALA A 143 -0.26 17.68 -3.88
CA ALA A 143 -0.65 18.29 -2.59
C ALA A 143 0.52 19.04 -1.92
N ILE A 144 1.73 18.48 -1.97
CA ILE A 144 2.93 19.14 -1.43
C ILE A 144 3.20 20.45 -2.21
N ALA A 145 3.17 20.40 -3.55
CA ALA A 145 3.44 21.55 -4.39
C ALA A 145 2.36 22.66 -4.23
N ASP A 146 1.09 22.26 -4.03
CA ASP A 146 -0.02 23.17 -3.77
C ASP A 146 0.20 23.94 -2.44
N ASP A 147 0.58 23.25 -1.37
CA ASP A 147 0.87 23.87 -0.07
C ASP A 147 2.13 24.76 -0.14
N MET A 148 3.18 24.29 -0.80
CA MET A 148 4.39 25.08 -1.02
C MET A 148 4.07 26.40 -1.73
N ALA A 149 3.32 26.35 -2.83
CA ALA A 149 2.92 27.52 -3.58
C ALA A 149 2.05 28.49 -2.75
N ALA A 150 1.06 27.95 -2.00
CA ALA A 150 0.21 28.73 -1.12
C ALA A 150 0.98 29.43 0.01
N ASN A 151 2.14 28.88 0.39
CA ASN A 151 3.02 29.47 1.41
C ASN A 151 4.22 30.24 0.84
N GLY A 152 4.18 30.58 -0.45
CA GLY A 152 5.17 31.45 -1.09
C GLY A 152 6.53 30.81 -1.36
N VAL A 153 6.66 29.49 -1.26
CA VAL A 153 7.89 28.74 -1.57
C VAL A 153 8.21 28.93 -3.05
N LYS A 154 9.44 29.33 -3.37
CA LYS A 154 9.96 29.50 -4.73
C LYS A 154 11.06 28.52 -5.07
N THR A 155 11.76 28.01 -4.06
CA THR A 155 12.88 27.11 -4.23
C THR A 155 12.79 25.92 -3.28
N ILE A 156 13.05 24.71 -3.79
CA ILE A 156 13.13 23.49 -2.97
C ILE A 156 14.47 22.80 -3.11
N GLY A 157 15.00 22.30 -1.99
CA GLY A 157 16.00 21.26 -1.95
C GLY A 157 15.35 19.90 -1.69
N VAL A 158 15.93 18.84 -2.20
CA VAL A 158 15.40 17.50 -1.96
C VAL A 158 16.49 16.57 -1.47
N ILE A 159 16.14 15.70 -0.52
CA ILE A 159 16.92 14.53 -0.15
C ILE A 159 16.03 13.30 -0.21
N GLY A 160 16.40 12.30 -1.00
CA GLY A 160 15.54 11.13 -1.23
C GLY A 160 16.31 9.82 -1.21
N PHE A 161 15.56 8.72 -1.06
CA PHE A 161 16.14 7.38 -1.21
C PHE A 161 16.74 7.18 -2.61
N ALA A 162 17.89 6.52 -2.66
CA ALA A 162 18.53 6.05 -3.90
C ALA A 162 17.91 4.72 -4.36
N ASP A 163 16.57 4.67 -4.44
CA ASP A 163 15.82 3.47 -4.83
C ASP A 163 14.66 3.85 -5.77
N PRO A 164 13.94 2.89 -6.38
CA PRO A 164 12.82 3.17 -7.29
C PRO A 164 11.70 4.02 -6.68
N TYR A 165 11.47 3.97 -5.36
CA TYR A 165 10.51 4.85 -4.70
C TYR A 165 10.97 6.30 -4.74
N GLY A 166 12.22 6.56 -4.32
CA GLY A 166 12.81 7.90 -4.35
C GLY A 166 12.80 8.51 -5.74
N GLU A 167 13.18 7.71 -6.75
CA GLU A 167 13.23 8.16 -8.15
C GLU A 167 11.83 8.47 -8.71
N SER A 168 10.85 7.60 -8.46
CA SER A 168 9.49 7.81 -8.97
C SER A 168 8.79 8.99 -8.31
N PHE A 169 8.95 9.19 -6.99
CA PHE A 169 8.38 10.35 -6.32
C PHE A 169 9.02 11.65 -6.79
N MET A 170 10.35 11.65 -6.96
CA MET A 170 11.09 12.81 -7.49
C MET A 170 10.64 13.22 -8.89
N ALA A 171 10.39 12.25 -9.76
CA ALA A 171 9.88 12.54 -11.11
C ALA A 171 8.52 13.26 -11.06
N GLU A 172 7.62 12.83 -10.20
CA GLU A 172 6.31 13.49 -10.03
C GLU A 172 6.43 14.83 -9.31
N MET A 173 7.30 14.94 -8.28
CA MET A 173 7.54 16.21 -7.59
C MET A 173 8.12 17.26 -8.51
N LYS A 174 9.05 16.90 -9.40
CA LYS A 174 9.60 17.82 -10.40
C LYS A 174 8.51 18.41 -11.27
N LYS A 175 7.62 17.58 -11.82
CA LYS A 175 6.47 18.03 -12.64
C LYS A 175 5.55 18.97 -11.84
N ALA A 176 5.20 18.58 -10.60
CA ALA A 176 4.31 19.34 -9.74
C ALA A 176 4.93 20.71 -9.35
N ALA A 177 6.23 20.74 -9.02
CA ALA A 177 6.96 21.97 -8.70
C ALA A 177 7.05 22.92 -9.91
N GLU A 178 7.41 22.40 -11.09
CA GLU A 178 7.47 23.16 -12.34
C GLU A 178 6.11 23.81 -12.68
N ALA A 179 5.01 23.05 -12.52
CA ALA A 179 3.66 23.56 -12.75
C ALA A 179 3.25 24.70 -11.80
N LYS A 180 3.91 24.84 -10.64
CA LYS A 180 3.70 25.91 -9.65
C LYS A 180 4.79 27.00 -9.69
N GLY A 181 5.72 26.93 -10.63
CA GLY A 181 6.83 27.87 -10.71
C GLY A 181 7.85 27.74 -9.56
N ILE A 182 7.94 26.56 -8.95
CA ILE A 182 8.87 26.26 -7.87
C ILE A 182 10.11 25.60 -8.47
N GLN A 183 11.27 26.18 -8.19
CA GLN A 183 12.56 25.69 -8.71
C GLN A 183 13.19 24.63 -7.79
N LEU A 184 13.56 23.48 -8.35
CA LEU A 184 14.41 22.51 -7.69
C LEU A 184 15.87 22.96 -7.76
N THR A 185 16.48 23.30 -6.63
CA THR A 185 17.84 23.87 -6.57
C THR A 185 18.92 22.82 -6.32
N ILE A 186 18.60 21.77 -5.58
CA ILE A 186 19.54 20.71 -5.20
C ILE A 186 18.80 19.41 -4.93
N ASN A 187 19.39 18.27 -5.35
CA ASN A 187 18.87 16.93 -5.09
C ASN A 187 19.98 16.04 -4.57
N GLU A 188 19.86 15.61 -3.33
CA GLU A 188 20.77 14.69 -2.66
C GLU A 188 20.12 13.31 -2.47
N LYS A 189 20.91 12.27 -2.41
CA LYS A 189 20.44 10.89 -2.22
C LYS A 189 21.04 10.25 -0.98
N PHE A 190 20.30 9.32 -0.38
CA PHE A 190 20.77 8.46 0.70
C PHE A 190 20.13 7.07 0.60
N ASN A 191 20.71 6.10 1.31
CA ASN A 191 20.19 4.73 1.32
C ASN A 191 19.40 4.46 2.60
N ARG A 192 18.49 3.51 2.55
CA ARG A 192 17.66 3.11 3.69
C ARG A 192 18.48 2.67 4.92
N ALA A 193 19.65 2.10 4.70
CA ALA A 193 20.55 1.61 5.75
C ALA A 193 21.58 2.65 6.22
N ASP A 194 21.59 3.85 5.63
CA ASP A 194 22.55 4.90 6.05
C ASP A 194 22.27 5.35 7.49
N THR A 195 23.34 5.50 8.25
CA THR A 195 23.29 5.95 9.65
C THR A 195 23.67 7.43 9.79
N SER A 196 24.09 8.08 8.71
CA SER A 196 24.42 9.51 8.64
C SER A 196 24.11 10.08 7.26
N VAL A 197 23.55 11.28 7.26
CA VAL A 197 23.30 12.10 6.05
C VAL A 197 23.90 13.51 6.20
N MET A 198 24.94 13.63 7.03
CA MET A 198 25.53 14.91 7.38
C MET A 198 26.01 15.69 6.16
N GLY A 199 26.72 15.02 5.23
CA GLY A 199 27.23 15.67 4.02
C GLY A 199 26.10 16.21 3.14
N GLN A 200 25.06 15.43 2.95
CA GLN A 200 23.86 15.82 2.18
C GLN A 200 23.13 17.00 2.85
N ALA A 201 22.92 16.93 4.16
CA ALA A 201 22.24 17.98 4.92
C ALA A 201 23.00 19.32 4.83
N MET A 202 24.32 19.30 4.95
CA MET A 202 25.14 20.52 4.85
C MET A 202 25.06 21.15 3.46
N LYS A 203 25.04 20.37 2.39
CA LYS A 203 24.86 20.87 1.01
C LYS A 203 23.48 21.51 0.82
N LEU A 204 22.43 20.84 1.34
CA LEU A 204 21.06 21.37 1.31
C LEU A 204 20.95 22.72 2.03
N ILE A 205 21.51 22.83 3.24
CA ILE A 205 21.53 24.06 4.02
C ILE A 205 22.31 25.18 3.30
N ALA A 206 23.47 24.82 2.70
CA ALA A 206 24.29 25.80 1.96
C ALA A 206 23.59 26.34 0.71
N ALA A 207 22.72 25.53 0.06
CA ALA A 207 21.91 25.94 -1.08
C ALA A 207 20.77 26.91 -0.71
N LYS A 208 20.44 27.06 0.58
CA LYS A 208 19.44 27.98 1.13
C LYS A 208 18.06 27.91 0.42
N PRO A 209 17.48 26.72 0.20
CA PRO A 209 16.14 26.63 -0.37
C PRO A 209 15.09 27.13 0.63
N ASP A 210 13.95 27.62 0.12
CA ASP A 210 12.81 28.05 0.97
C ASP A 210 12.20 26.86 1.72
N ALA A 211 12.23 25.67 1.10
CA ALA A 211 11.77 24.43 1.72
C ALA A 211 12.66 23.24 1.34
N ILE A 212 12.65 22.22 2.20
CA ILE A 212 13.29 20.92 1.91
C ILE A 212 12.22 19.85 1.88
N LEU A 213 12.25 19.00 0.86
CA LEU A 213 11.44 17.79 0.76
C LEU A 213 12.31 16.56 1.05
N ILE A 214 11.84 15.72 1.96
CA ILE A 214 12.46 14.42 2.26
C ILE A 214 11.60 13.32 1.62
N VAL A 215 12.18 12.59 0.66
CA VAL A 215 11.52 11.52 -0.10
C VAL A 215 12.00 10.17 0.43
N SER A 216 11.31 9.65 1.43
CA SER A 216 11.72 8.41 2.11
C SER A 216 10.53 7.69 2.74
N SER A 217 10.76 6.55 3.36
CA SER A 217 9.71 5.77 4.01
C SER A 217 10.21 5.04 5.26
N GLY A 218 9.30 4.83 6.22
CA GLY A 218 9.60 4.20 7.50
C GLY A 218 10.52 5.04 8.40
N THR A 219 11.08 4.42 9.43
CA THR A 219 11.91 5.10 10.43
C THR A 219 13.17 5.79 9.88
N PRO A 220 13.81 5.35 8.78
CA PRO A 220 14.92 6.09 8.17
C PRO A 220 14.58 7.53 7.77
N SER A 221 13.30 7.86 7.60
CA SER A 221 12.82 9.21 7.27
C SER A 221 13.12 10.25 8.36
N ALA A 222 13.28 9.82 9.60
CA ALA A 222 13.60 10.70 10.72
C ALA A 222 15.04 11.24 10.64
N LEU A 223 15.98 10.46 10.08
CA LEU A 223 17.40 10.80 10.06
C LEU A 223 17.69 12.13 9.32
N PRO A 224 17.28 12.32 8.04
CA PRO A 224 17.53 13.59 7.36
C PRO A 224 16.79 14.75 8.03
N HIS A 225 15.57 14.55 8.52
CA HIS A 225 14.79 15.58 9.20
C HIS A 225 15.52 16.08 10.47
N SER A 226 15.87 15.15 11.37
CA SER A 226 16.59 15.50 12.60
C SER A 226 17.92 16.16 12.31
N THR A 227 18.69 15.63 11.34
CA THR A 227 19.99 16.23 10.96
C THR A 227 19.82 17.67 10.47
N LEU A 228 18.82 17.97 9.64
CA LEU A 228 18.58 19.34 9.16
C LEU A 228 18.24 20.30 10.31
N VAL A 229 17.35 19.89 11.21
CA VAL A 229 16.95 20.70 12.38
C VAL A 229 18.13 20.92 13.34
N GLU A 230 18.87 19.88 13.66
CA GLU A 230 20.06 19.96 14.52
C GLU A 230 21.17 20.85 13.94
N ARG A 231 21.27 20.91 12.61
CA ARG A 231 22.21 21.81 11.90
C ARG A 231 21.64 23.20 11.63
N GLY A 232 20.49 23.52 12.22
CA GLY A 232 19.94 24.86 12.27
C GLY A 232 19.15 25.28 11.04
N TYR A 233 18.71 24.35 10.18
CA TYR A 233 17.77 24.69 9.11
C TYR A 233 16.45 25.21 9.71
N LYS A 234 15.95 26.35 9.21
CA LYS A 234 14.76 27.02 9.73
C LYS A 234 13.62 27.10 8.71
N GLY A 235 13.85 26.64 7.48
CA GLY A 235 12.83 26.58 6.44
C GLY A 235 11.81 25.47 6.68
N ARG A 236 10.81 25.39 5.82
CA ARG A 236 9.80 24.33 5.88
C ARG A 236 10.41 22.98 5.49
N ILE A 237 10.05 21.94 6.23
CA ILE A 237 10.44 20.57 5.90
C ILE A 237 9.18 19.77 5.58
N TYR A 238 9.15 19.21 4.38
CA TYR A 238 8.08 18.35 3.90
C TYR A 238 8.54 16.90 3.85
N GLN A 239 7.62 15.98 4.07
CA GLN A 239 7.87 14.55 3.96
C GLN A 239 6.76 13.85 3.15
N THR A 240 7.11 12.74 2.52
CA THR A 240 6.20 11.93 1.72
C THR A 240 5.34 10.99 2.58
N HIS A 241 4.27 10.44 1.98
CA HIS A 241 3.35 9.51 2.62
C HIS A 241 4.00 8.21 3.14
N GLY A 242 5.16 7.84 2.61
CA GLY A 242 5.95 6.72 3.14
C GLY A 242 6.53 6.95 4.53
N ALA A 243 6.69 8.22 4.93
CA ALA A 243 7.32 8.64 6.18
C ALA A 243 6.35 8.76 7.36
N ILE A 244 5.07 8.47 7.16
CA ILE A 244 4.05 8.54 8.22
C ILE A 244 4.10 7.29 9.10
N GLY A 245 3.98 7.48 10.41
CA GLY A 245 3.83 6.40 11.36
C GLY A 245 4.33 6.75 12.76
N ARG A 246 3.79 6.03 13.76
CA ARG A 246 4.14 6.21 15.16
C ARG A 246 5.65 6.02 15.42
N ASP A 247 6.26 5.04 14.76
CA ASP A 247 7.68 4.78 14.92
C ASP A 247 8.55 5.91 14.35
N VAL A 248 8.12 6.57 13.28
CA VAL A 248 8.81 7.75 12.75
C VAL A 248 8.74 8.89 13.75
N LEU A 249 7.55 9.16 14.34
CA LEU A 249 7.41 10.17 15.41
C LEU A 249 8.27 9.83 16.62
N ARG A 250 8.31 8.58 17.05
CA ARG A 250 9.12 8.12 18.19
C ARG A 250 10.62 8.31 17.95
N VAL A 251 11.11 7.96 16.74
CA VAL A 251 12.54 8.05 16.40
C VAL A 251 12.97 9.50 16.19
N GLY A 252 12.16 10.30 15.49
CA GLY A 252 12.50 11.70 15.21
C GLY A 252 12.20 12.65 16.37
N GLY A 253 11.30 12.27 17.27
CA GLY A 253 10.99 13.01 18.48
C GLY A 253 10.69 14.50 18.21
N LYS A 254 11.26 15.37 19.06
CA LYS A 254 11.06 16.83 18.97
C LYS A 254 11.57 17.45 17.66
N ALA A 255 12.49 16.79 16.97
CA ALA A 255 13.01 17.33 15.72
C ALA A 255 11.93 17.36 14.61
N LEU A 256 10.89 16.53 14.70
CA LEU A 256 9.80 16.50 13.72
C LEU A 256 8.74 17.58 13.95
N GLU A 257 8.76 18.30 15.08
CA GLU A 257 7.77 19.36 15.35
C GLU A 257 7.76 20.43 14.24
N GLY A 258 6.58 20.74 13.75
CA GLY A 258 6.36 21.65 12.63
C GLY A 258 6.57 21.03 11.24
N GLY A 259 7.06 19.80 11.15
CA GLY A 259 7.21 19.06 9.89
C GLY A 259 5.86 18.80 9.22
N ILE A 260 5.80 18.96 7.89
CA ILE A 260 4.59 18.80 7.10
C ILE A 260 4.69 17.50 6.31
N PHE A 261 3.64 16.69 6.38
CA PHE A 261 3.59 15.39 5.72
C PHE A 261 2.35 15.30 4.83
N VAL A 262 2.52 14.76 3.62
CA VAL A 262 1.37 14.31 2.85
C VAL A 262 1.03 12.88 3.25
N THR A 263 -0.24 12.54 3.36
CA THR A 263 -0.67 11.19 3.75
C THR A 263 -2.09 10.87 3.27
N GLY A 264 -2.53 9.63 3.49
CA GLY A 264 -3.93 9.25 3.36
C GLY A 264 -4.79 9.67 4.55
N PRO A 265 -6.10 9.77 4.37
CA PRO A 265 -7.06 10.23 5.40
C PRO A 265 -7.08 9.39 6.69
N ILE A 266 -6.68 8.11 6.61
CA ILE A 266 -6.63 7.19 7.76
C ILE A 266 -5.88 7.76 8.97
N VAL A 267 -4.85 8.57 8.74
CA VAL A 267 -3.98 9.12 9.81
C VAL A 267 -4.72 10.13 10.70
N VAL A 268 -5.75 10.78 10.15
CA VAL A 268 -6.53 11.82 10.81
C VAL A 268 -8.04 11.56 10.68
N GLY A 269 -8.42 10.29 10.66
CA GLY A 269 -9.79 9.86 10.42
C GLY A 269 -10.81 10.46 11.39
N ASP A 270 -10.44 10.69 12.66
CA ASP A 270 -11.21 11.36 13.69
C ASP A 270 -11.39 12.86 13.42
N GLN A 271 -10.50 13.49 12.66
CA GLN A 271 -10.52 14.92 12.32
C GLN A 271 -11.23 15.21 10.99
N LEU A 272 -11.67 14.17 10.26
CA LEU A 272 -12.42 14.33 9.01
C LEU A 272 -13.85 14.81 9.28
N ALA A 273 -14.42 15.55 8.31
CA ALA A 273 -15.83 15.93 8.36
C ALA A 273 -16.75 14.70 8.36
N ASP A 274 -17.92 14.79 8.99
CA ASP A 274 -18.89 13.69 9.05
C ASP A 274 -19.42 13.27 7.67
N SER A 275 -19.42 14.20 6.73
CA SER A 275 -19.79 13.93 5.32
C SER A 275 -18.72 13.18 4.52
N ASN A 276 -17.51 12.99 5.06
CA ASN A 276 -16.46 12.27 4.37
C ASN A 276 -16.80 10.77 4.27
N PRO A 277 -16.91 10.18 3.08
CA PRO A 277 -17.35 8.80 2.90
C PRO A 277 -16.43 7.77 3.57
N MET A 278 -15.15 8.10 3.74
CA MET A 278 -14.15 7.20 4.35
C MET A 278 -14.25 7.15 5.87
N LYS A 279 -14.85 8.15 6.54
CA LYS A 279 -14.82 8.29 8.01
C LYS A 279 -15.33 7.03 8.74
N ALA A 280 -16.43 6.45 8.28
CA ALA A 280 -17.00 5.25 8.90
C ALA A 280 -16.12 4.01 8.71
N VAL A 281 -15.55 3.83 7.50
CA VAL A 281 -14.66 2.70 7.17
C VAL A 281 -13.36 2.81 7.97
N ILE A 282 -12.81 4.03 8.08
CA ILE A 282 -11.63 4.33 8.90
C ILE A 282 -11.91 4.00 10.37
N ALA A 283 -13.02 4.50 10.94
CA ALA A 283 -13.37 4.25 12.33
C ALA A 283 -13.51 2.76 12.65
N ASN A 284 -14.08 1.98 11.73
CA ASN A 284 -14.17 0.53 11.87
C ASN A 284 -12.79 -0.14 11.91
N TYR A 285 -11.91 0.17 10.96
CA TYR A 285 -10.56 -0.41 10.93
C TYR A 285 -9.75 0.00 12.16
N VAL A 286 -9.77 1.28 12.54
CA VAL A 286 -9.08 1.78 13.74
C VAL A 286 -9.55 1.03 14.98
N LYS A 287 -10.85 0.88 15.17
CA LYS A 287 -11.45 0.14 16.31
C LYS A 287 -10.95 -1.30 16.36
N LEU A 288 -10.95 -2.01 15.23
CA LEU A 288 -10.49 -3.40 15.16
C LEU A 288 -8.99 -3.52 15.45
N TYR A 289 -8.19 -2.63 14.88
CA TYR A 289 -6.74 -2.67 15.03
C TYR A 289 -6.33 -2.32 16.47
N GLU A 290 -6.85 -1.24 17.01
CA GLU A 290 -6.50 -0.77 18.35
C GLU A 290 -7.02 -1.67 19.47
N ALA A 291 -8.15 -2.33 19.28
CA ALA A 291 -8.63 -3.36 20.21
C ALA A 291 -7.62 -4.50 20.41
N LYS A 292 -6.81 -4.80 19.37
CA LYS A 292 -5.83 -5.88 19.41
C LYS A 292 -4.41 -5.40 19.74
N TYR A 293 -4.03 -4.21 19.28
CA TYR A 293 -2.64 -3.73 19.36
C TYR A 293 -2.45 -2.47 20.20
N GLY A 294 -3.54 -1.97 20.83
CA GLY A 294 -3.52 -0.81 21.72
C GLY A 294 -3.84 0.51 21.03
N ALA A 295 -4.31 1.47 21.77
CA ALA A 295 -4.66 2.80 21.29
C ALA A 295 -3.49 3.52 20.61
N GLY A 296 -3.74 4.22 19.51
CA GLY A 296 -2.75 4.95 18.71
C GLY A 296 -1.75 4.06 17.98
N SER A 297 -2.00 2.74 17.88
CA SER A 297 -1.12 1.81 17.18
C SER A 297 -1.33 1.75 15.67
N VAL A 298 -2.43 2.30 15.16
CA VAL A 298 -2.75 2.29 13.74
C VAL A 298 -1.69 3.04 12.93
N GLY A 299 -1.23 2.41 11.85
CA GLY A 299 -0.37 3.02 10.85
C GLY A 299 -0.96 2.87 9.45
N PRO A 300 -0.75 3.85 8.56
CA PRO A 300 -1.33 3.84 7.21
C PRO A 300 -0.86 2.63 6.39
N GLN A 301 0.33 2.11 6.64
CA GLN A 301 0.88 0.98 5.90
C GLN A 301 0.06 -0.30 6.13
N GLY A 302 -0.37 -0.57 7.36
CA GLY A 302 -1.27 -1.68 7.67
C GLY A 302 -2.62 -1.53 6.98
N ALA A 303 -3.11 -0.31 6.91
CA ALA A 303 -4.39 0.02 6.31
C ALA A 303 -4.44 -0.20 4.77
N HIS A 304 -3.30 -0.14 4.06
CA HIS A 304 -3.25 -0.54 2.64
C HIS A 304 -3.63 -2.02 2.43
N LEU A 305 -3.28 -2.89 3.37
CA LEU A 305 -3.68 -4.29 3.30
C LEU A 305 -5.17 -4.47 3.61
N TRP A 306 -5.75 -3.60 4.45
CA TRP A 306 -7.19 -3.55 4.67
C TRP A 306 -7.94 -3.09 3.41
N ASP A 307 -7.41 -2.11 2.67
CA ASP A 307 -7.95 -1.70 1.38
C ASP A 307 -7.89 -2.83 0.34
N ALA A 308 -6.79 -3.59 0.32
CA ALA A 308 -6.70 -4.79 -0.53
C ALA A 308 -7.82 -5.79 -0.23
N TYR A 309 -8.13 -6.01 1.06
CA TYR A 309 -9.26 -6.82 1.45
C TYR A 309 -10.60 -6.26 0.92
N LEU A 310 -10.86 -4.96 1.08
CA LEU A 310 -12.10 -4.34 0.62
C LEU A 310 -12.28 -4.44 -0.89
N ILE A 311 -11.21 -4.29 -1.66
CA ILE A 311 -11.20 -4.51 -3.11
C ILE A 311 -11.54 -5.96 -3.44
N LEU A 312 -10.95 -6.93 -2.75
CA LEU A 312 -11.24 -8.35 -2.95
C LEU A 312 -12.68 -8.68 -2.57
N ASP A 313 -13.19 -8.13 -1.48
CA ASP A 313 -14.57 -8.34 -1.03
C ASP A 313 -15.60 -7.88 -2.06
N ALA A 314 -15.29 -6.80 -2.79
CA ALA A 314 -16.10 -6.32 -3.91
C ALA A 314 -15.92 -7.13 -5.21
N ALA A 315 -14.69 -7.59 -5.52
CA ALA A 315 -14.37 -8.22 -6.80
C ALA A 315 -14.68 -9.72 -6.84
N VAL A 316 -14.49 -10.45 -5.72
CA VAL A 316 -14.70 -11.91 -5.65
C VAL A 316 -16.10 -12.33 -6.08
N PRO A 317 -17.20 -11.71 -5.62
CA PRO A 317 -18.55 -12.11 -6.07
C PRO A 317 -18.77 -11.95 -7.59
N VAL A 318 -18.04 -11.02 -8.22
CA VAL A 318 -18.10 -10.82 -9.68
C VAL A 318 -17.35 -11.93 -10.40
N ALA A 319 -16.17 -12.31 -9.92
CA ALA A 319 -15.35 -13.38 -10.48
C ALA A 319 -16.02 -14.75 -10.35
N LEU A 320 -16.68 -15.03 -9.23
CA LEU A 320 -17.40 -16.28 -8.95
C LEU A 320 -18.53 -16.56 -9.93
N LYS A 321 -19.10 -15.54 -10.58
CA LYS A 321 -20.09 -15.71 -11.65
C LYS A 321 -19.50 -16.32 -12.93
N LYS A 322 -18.17 -16.27 -13.08
CA LYS A 322 -17.46 -16.71 -14.29
C LYS A 322 -16.67 -18.00 -14.09
N ALA A 323 -16.05 -18.19 -12.93
CA ALA A 323 -15.18 -19.31 -12.65
C ALA A 323 -15.10 -19.61 -11.15
N LYS A 324 -14.46 -20.74 -10.77
CA LYS A 324 -14.29 -21.18 -9.38
C LYS A 324 -12.86 -20.92 -8.89
N PRO A 325 -12.65 -20.60 -7.59
CA PRO A 325 -11.33 -20.49 -6.99
C PRO A 325 -10.43 -21.72 -7.28
N GLY A 326 -9.13 -21.50 -7.31
CA GLY A 326 -8.12 -22.51 -7.60
C GLY A 326 -7.89 -22.77 -9.09
N THR A 327 -8.55 -22.03 -10.00
CA THR A 327 -8.40 -22.21 -11.45
C THR A 327 -7.75 -21.00 -12.13
N PRO A 328 -7.04 -21.19 -13.26
CA PRO A 328 -6.53 -20.07 -14.06
C PRO A 328 -7.63 -19.12 -14.55
N GLU A 329 -8.81 -19.66 -14.89
CA GLU A 329 -9.98 -18.90 -15.32
C GLU A 329 -10.49 -17.99 -14.21
N PHE A 330 -10.45 -18.45 -12.95
CA PHE A 330 -10.83 -17.61 -11.81
C PHE A 330 -9.82 -16.46 -11.59
N ARG A 331 -8.51 -16.73 -11.68
CA ARG A 331 -7.50 -15.68 -11.60
C ARG A 331 -7.69 -14.59 -12.65
N ALA A 332 -7.98 -14.98 -13.88
CA ALA A 332 -8.30 -14.03 -14.96
C ALA A 332 -9.60 -13.26 -14.69
N ALA A 333 -10.66 -13.96 -14.26
CA ALA A 333 -11.94 -13.33 -13.92
C ALA A 333 -11.82 -12.38 -12.72
N LEU A 334 -11.01 -12.75 -11.71
CA LEU A 334 -10.75 -11.91 -10.54
C LEU A 334 -9.92 -10.67 -10.91
N ARG A 335 -8.90 -10.83 -11.74
CA ARG A 335 -8.13 -9.72 -12.31
C ARG A 335 -9.04 -8.72 -13.01
N ASP A 336 -9.92 -9.20 -13.89
CA ASP A 336 -10.89 -8.35 -14.62
C ASP A 336 -11.89 -7.68 -13.67
N ALA A 337 -12.34 -8.40 -12.64
CA ALA A 337 -13.26 -7.86 -11.64
C ALA A 337 -12.58 -6.73 -10.82
N ILE A 338 -11.30 -6.87 -10.43
CA ILE A 338 -10.53 -5.83 -9.75
C ILE A 338 -10.41 -4.59 -10.64
N GLU A 339 -10.02 -4.75 -11.91
CA GLU A 339 -9.86 -3.64 -12.87
C GLU A 339 -11.14 -2.84 -13.08
N ASN A 340 -12.30 -3.48 -12.93
CA ASN A 340 -13.61 -2.85 -13.10
C ASN A 340 -14.25 -2.40 -11.78
N THR A 341 -13.54 -2.44 -10.65
CA THR A 341 -14.06 -1.93 -9.37
C THR A 341 -14.39 -0.45 -9.44
N LYS A 342 -15.57 -0.08 -8.92
CA LYS A 342 -16.03 1.32 -8.87
C LYS A 342 -16.60 1.64 -7.49
N ASN A 343 -16.29 2.85 -7.02
CA ASN A 343 -16.81 3.42 -5.76
C ASN A 343 -16.59 2.52 -4.53
N VAL A 344 -15.51 1.75 -4.51
CA VAL A 344 -15.13 1.01 -3.30
C VAL A 344 -14.51 1.98 -2.31
N VAL A 345 -15.24 2.23 -1.23
CA VAL A 345 -14.78 3.13 -0.17
C VAL A 345 -13.79 2.39 0.73
N GLY A 346 -12.53 2.77 0.63
CA GLY A 346 -11.45 2.27 1.46
C GLY A 346 -11.13 3.22 2.62
N VAL A 347 -10.02 2.94 3.29
CA VAL A 347 -9.50 3.78 4.38
C VAL A 347 -8.50 4.84 3.88
N HIS A 348 -7.98 4.68 2.66
CA HIS A 348 -7.08 5.66 2.03
C HIS A 348 -7.75 6.48 0.94
N GLY A 349 -8.90 6.06 0.42
CA GLY A 349 -9.56 6.73 -0.69
C GLY A 349 -10.82 6.00 -1.14
N VAL A 350 -11.39 6.48 -2.22
CA VAL A 350 -12.47 5.80 -2.94
C VAL A 350 -11.88 5.25 -4.24
N PHE A 351 -11.86 3.94 -4.36
CA PHE A 351 -11.24 3.26 -5.50
C PHE A 351 -12.17 3.20 -6.71
N ASN A 352 -11.66 3.65 -7.85
CA ASN A 352 -12.29 3.62 -9.17
C ASN A 352 -11.28 3.11 -10.20
N MET A 353 -11.00 1.81 -10.18
CA MET A 353 -10.03 1.19 -11.08
C MET A 353 -10.52 1.22 -12.53
N SER A 354 -9.58 1.21 -13.49
CA SER A 354 -9.88 1.14 -14.92
C SER A 354 -8.69 0.52 -15.67
N PRO A 355 -8.85 0.12 -16.96
CA PRO A 355 -7.74 -0.39 -17.75
C PRO A 355 -6.55 0.57 -17.91
N THR A 356 -6.75 1.85 -17.67
CA THR A 356 -5.70 2.89 -17.77
C THR A 356 -5.28 3.45 -16.42
N ASP A 357 -5.91 3.01 -15.32
CA ASP A 357 -5.59 3.46 -13.96
C ASP A 357 -5.81 2.31 -12.96
N HIS A 358 -4.73 1.65 -12.59
CA HIS A 358 -4.70 0.59 -11.57
C HIS A 358 -4.34 1.10 -10.16
N PHE A 359 -4.37 2.40 -9.93
CA PHE A 359 -4.41 3.01 -8.59
C PHE A 359 -5.84 3.29 -8.15
N GLY A 360 -6.65 3.80 -9.06
CA GLY A 360 -8.07 4.10 -8.84
C GLY A 360 -8.35 5.24 -7.85
N HIS A 361 -7.34 5.93 -7.34
CA HIS A 361 -7.47 7.03 -6.39
C HIS A 361 -7.59 8.40 -7.07
N ASP A 362 -8.40 9.27 -6.49
CA ASP A 362 -8.43 10.71 -6.80
C ASP A 362 -7.89 11.55 -5.63
N GLU A 363 -8.04 12.87 -5.71
CA GLU A 363 -7.52 13.82 -4.72
C GLU A 363 -8.11 13.63 -3.31
N ARG A 364 -9.25 12.96 -3.16
CA ARG A 364 -9.82 12.61 -1.85
C ARG A 364 -8.93 11.67 -1.04
N ALA A 365 -8.00 10.97 -1.70
CA ALA A 365 -7.07 10.05 -1.08
C ALA A 365 -5.85 10.73 -0.44
N ARG A 366 -5.80 12.06 -0.41
CA ARG A 366 -4.68 12.84 0.13
C ARG A 366 -5.13 13.87 1.16
N VAL A 367 -4.33 14.01 2.20
CA VAL A 367 -4.41 15.10 3.18
C VAL A 367 -3.01 15.58 3.52
N LEU A 368 -2.88 16.82 3.95
CA LEU A 368 -1.67 17.34 4.56
C LEU A 368 -1.84 17.36 6.07
N VAL A 369 -0.82 16.89 6.76
CA VAL A 369 -0.75 16.92 8.22
C VAL A 369 0.53 17.60 8.67
N LYS A 370 0.48 18.22 9.84
CA LYS A 370 1.63 18.81 10.52
C LYS A 370 1.86 18.09 11.84
N VAL A 371 3.11 17.92 12.22
CA VAL A 371 3.43 17.40 13.55
C VAL A 371 3.29 18.52 14.58
N GLU A 372 2.39 18.34 15.54
CA GLU A 372 2.15 19.25 16.66
C GLU A 372 1.99 18.45 17.96
N ASN A 373 2.83 18.76 18.94
CA ASN A 373 2.90 18.05 20.23
C ASN A 373 3.09 16.53 20.06
N GLY A 374 3.96 16.13 19.13
CA GLY A 374 4.27 14.73 18.85
C GLY A 374 3.15 13.94 18.17
N SER A 375 2.15 14.61 17.60
CA SER A 375 1.00 13.99 16.93
C SER A 375 0.73 14.63 15.57
N TYR A 376 0.12 13.87 14.66
CA TYR A 376 -0.30 14.40 13.37
C TYR A 376 -1.62 15.19 13.50
N LYS A 377 -1.62 16.43 13.03
CA LYS A 377 -2.81 17.30 12.97
C LYS A 377 -3.13 17.62 11.53
N LEU A 378 -4.41 17.53 11.19
CA LEU A 378 -4.90 17.85 9.84
C LEU A 378 -4.55 19.31 9.52
N LEU A 379 -3.78 19.53 8.47
CA LEU A 379 -3.42 20.85 7.96
C LEU A 379 -4.33 21.23 6.79
N ARG A 380 -4.59 20.31 5.86
CA ARG A 380 -5.47 20.47 4.72
C ARG A 380 -6.04 19.13 4.30
N SER A 381 -7.34 19.10 3.98
CA SER A 381 -8.02 18.03 3.25
C SER A 381 -8.62 18.60 1.96
N GLU A 382 -8.56 17.88 0.88
CA GLU A 382 -9.14 18.26 -0.41
C GLU A 382 -10.20 17.25 -0.86
#